data_c8d7ee64d57bd4eb5e96b10bb5717fda
#
_entry.id   c8d7ee64d57bd4eb5e96b10bb5717fda
#
_cell.length_a   1.000
_cell.length_b   1.000
_cell.length_c   1.000
_cell.angle_alpha   90.00
_cell.angle_beta   90.00
_cell.angle_gamma   90.00
#
_symmetry.space_group_name_H-M   'P 1'
#
loop_
_entity.id
_entity.type
_entity.pdbx_description
1 polymer ?
#
loop_
_entity_poly.entity_id
_entity_poly.type
_entity_poly.pdbx_seq_one_letter_code
_entity_poly.pdbx_strand_id
1 'polypeptide(L)'
;DQGGSPITSEDRYRVGGIDSVRGHYYYRIAGPYGPSEQLRNREYRVITDELGYQQTKTYDSRAVGLSTNELQELKSGGISERVFNLELLFPLSQDENSFVRGLVFMDAGNVNAESRQYQLLGETEPGFIDLRKSAGFGVRVITPMGVLRFEYGSKLDKRPDETPDRFEFT
;
A
#
# COMPACT_ATOMS: atom_id res chain seq x y z
N ASP A 1 11.78 20.77 25.29
CA ASP A 1 10.47 20.35 24.76
C ASP A 1 10.01 21.33 23.70
N GLN A 2 10.35 21.05 22.47
CA GLN A 2 9.74 21.71 21.31
C GLN A 2 8.47 20.91 20.99
N GLY A 3 7.35 21.34 21.53
CA GLY A 3 6.04 20.81 21.22
C GLY A 3 5.64 21.13 19.79
N GLY A 4 6.17 20.37 18.85
CA GLY A 4 5.63 20.34 17.50
C GLY A 4 4.19 19.83 17.56
N SER A 5 3.27 20.49 16.85
CA SER A 5 1.91 19.98 16.72
C SER A 5 1.94 18.55 16.19
N PRO A 6 1.16 17.62 16.77
CA PRO A 6 1.15 16.25 16.28
C PRO A 6 0.76 16.24 14.79
N ILE A 7 1.51 15.48 13.99
CA ILE A 7 1.21 15.31 12.55
C ILE A 7 -0.21 14.73 12.44
N THR A 8 -1.08 15.43 11.72
CA THR A 8 -2.46 15.00 11.54
C THR A 8 -2.51 13.77 10.63
N SER A 9 -3.59 13.01 10.67
CA SER A 9 -3.76 11.83 9.79
C SER A 9 -3.80 12.18 8.30
N GLU A 10 -4.07 13.44 7.97
CA GLU A 10 -4.11 13.97 6.61
C GLU A 10 -2.71 14.23 6.05
N ASP A 11 -1.75 14.52 6.93
CA ASP A 11 -0.35 14.80 6.56
C ASP A 11 0.52 13.54 6.52
N ARG A 12 -0.07 12.35 6.67
CA ARG A 12 0.66 11.09 6.72
C ARG A 12 0.74 10.39 5.38
N TYR A 13 1.89 9.82 5.10
CA TYR A 13 2.21 9.14 3.84
C TYR A 13 1.62 7.73 3.77
N ARG A 14 1.16 7.39 2.56
CA ARG A 14 0.72 6.05 2.19
C ARG A 14 1.01 5.85 0.71
N VAL A 15 1.65 4.75 0.35
CA VAL A 15 1.97 4.43 -1.03
C VAL A 15 1.23 3.17 -1.52
N GLY A 16 1.28 2.94 -2.81
CA GLY A 16 0.61 1.87 -3.53
C GLY A 16 -0.32 2.42 -4.61
N GLY A 17 -0.52 1.65 -5.66
CA GLY A 17 -1.31 2.02 -6.82
C GLY A 17 -0.48 2.57 -7.98
N ILE A 18 -1.17 2.91 -9.06
CA ILE A 18 -0.60 3.22 -10.38
C ILE A 18 0.41 4.37 -10.40
N ASP A 19 0.35 5.26 -9.42
CA ASP A 19 1.20 6.45 -9.36
C ASP A 19 2.39 6.30 -8.38
N SER A 20 2.53 5.14 -7.72
CA SER A 20 3.63 4.91 -6.77
C SER A 20 4.23 3.50 -6.91
N VAL A 21 3.73 2.50 -6.21
CA VAL A 21 4.17 1.11 -6.31
C VAL A 21 3.04 0.28 -6.91
N ARG A 22 3.10 0.08 -8.21
CA ARG A 22 2.08 -0.64 -8.99
C ARG A 22 1.98 -2.10 -8.57
N GLY A 23 0.83 -2.72 -8.80
CA GLY A 23 0.56 -4.08 -8.30
C GLY A 23 0.13 -4.12 -6.83
N HIS A 24 0.37 -3.06 -6.06
CA HIS A 24 -0.19 -2.86 -4.73
C HIS A 24 -1.47 -2.02 -4.80
N TYR A 25 -2.44 -2.30 -3.92
CA TYR A 25 -3.62 -1.44 -3.83
C TYR A 25 -3.26 -0.04 -3.36
N TYR A 26 -4.05 0.95 -3.78
CA TYR A 26 -3.91 2.33 -3.33
C TYR A 26 -3.80 2.41 -1.81
N TYR A 27 -2.77 3.13 -1.33
CA TYR A 27 -2.54 3.41 0.10
C TYR A 27 -2.38 2.16 0.99
N ARG A 28 -1.98 1.02 0.42
CA ARG A 28 -1.80 -0.23 1.18
C ARG A 28 -0.42 -0.40 1.82
N ILE A 29 0.54 0.37 1.39
CA ILE A 29 1.87 0.45 2.02
C ILE A 29 1.84 1.70 2.91
N ALA A 30 1.62 1.53 4.20
CA ALA A 30 1.34 2.63 5.13
C ALA A 30 2.02 2.45 6.51
N GLY A 31 3.14 1.76 6.57
CA GLY A 31 3.85 1.45 7.80
C GLY A 31 3.56 0.04 8.32
N PRO A 32 3.85 -0.24 9.59
CA PRO A 32 3.80 -1.60 10.14
C PRO A 32 2.38 -2.17 10.25
N TYR A 33 1.39 -1.32 10.35
CA TYR A 33 -0.03 -1.70 10.47
C TYR A 33 -0.87 -1.20 9.29
N GLY A 34 -0.29 -1.10 8.11
CA GLY A 34 -1.05 -0.75 6.91
C GLY A 34 -2.24 -1.70 6.69
N PRO A 35 -3.25 -1.31 5.89
CA PRO A 35 -4.45 -2.13 5.67
C PRO A 35 -4.16 -3.56 5.21
N SER A 36 -3.05 -3.81 4.52
CA SER A 36 -2.59 -5.15 4.17
C SER A 36 -2.05 -5.92 5.36
N GLU A 37 -1.46 -5.24 6.33
CA GLU A 37 -0.91 -5.85 7.54
C GLU A 37 -2.01 -6.33 8.49
N GLN A 38 -3.17 -5.67 8.49
CA GLN A 38 -4.32 -6.11 9.28
C GLN A 38 -4.75 -7.55 8.96
N LEU A 39 -4.36 -8.04 7.78
CA LEU A 39 -4.74 -9.35 7.30
C LEU A 39 -3.70 -10.44 7.59
N ARG A 40 -2.48 -10.07 7.98
CA ARG A 40 -1.37 -11.00 8.21
C ARG A 40 -1.64 -12.01 9.32
N ASN A 41 -2.23 -11.55 10.40
CA ASN A 41 -2.47 -12.33 11.61
C ASN A 41 -3.97 -12.34 11.93
N ARG A 42 -4.79 -12.66 10.91
CA ARG A 42 -6.23 -12.74 11.09
C ARG A 42 -6.59 -13.81 12.11
N GLU A 43 -7.20 -13.36 13.17
CA GLU A 43 -7.97 -14.20 14.04
C GLU A 43 -9.44 -13.90 13.89
N TYR A 44 -10.24 -14.94 13.92
CA TYR A 44 -11.69 -14.86 13.84
C TYR A 44 -12.28 -15.14 15.21
N ARG A 45 -13.03 -14.19 15.75
CA ARG A 45 -13.82 -14.40 16.96
C ARG A 45 -15.29 -14.31 16.65
N VAL A 46 -16.04 -15.30 17.12
CA VAL A 46 -17.49 -15.21 17.16
C VAL A 46 -17.85 -14.39 18.39
N ILE A 47 -18.46 -13.25 18.16
CA ILE A 47 -18.96 -12.38 19.23
C ILE A 47 -20.48 -12.50 19.22
N THR A 48 -21.05 -12.81 20.36
CA THR A 48 -22.50 -12.81 20.54
C THR A 48 -22.89 -11.45 21.14
N ASP A 49 -23.79 -10.75 20.45
CA ASP A 49 -24.31 -9.47 20.95
C ASP A 49 -25.33 -9.68 22.09
N GLU A 50 -25.79 -8.59 22.69
CA GLU A 50 -26.75 -8.62 23.80
C GLU A 50 -28.11 -9.25 23.40
N LEU A 51 -28.40 -9.33 22.11
CA LEU A 51 -29.62 -9.94 21.55
C LEU A 51 -29.42 -11.39 21.14
N GLY A 52 -28.22 -11.95 21.35
CA GLY A 52 -27.92 -13.34 21.02
C GLY A 52 -27.48 -13.60 19.57
N TYR A 53 -27.32 -12.56 18.74
CA TYR A 53 -26.84 -12.73 17.36
C TYR A 53 -25.33 -12.94 17.35
N GLN A 54 -24.88 -13.96 16.62
CA GLN A 54 -23.48 -14.28 16.44
C GLN A 54 -22.91 -13.52 15.24
N GLN A 55 -21.86 -12.76 15.49
CA GLN A 55 -21.10 -12.06 14.44
C GLN A 55 -19.65 -12.55 14.46
N THR A 56 -19.11 -12.91 13.30
CA THR A 56 -17.68 -13.20 13.17
C THR A 56 -16.92 -11.90 12.98
N LYS A 57 -16.16 -11.50 13.98
CA LYS A 57 -15.30 -10.31 13.92
C LYS A 57 -13.86 -10.73 13.63
N THR A 58 -13.26 -10.08 12.65
CA THR A 58 -11.85 -10.27 12.30
C THR A 58 -11.01 -9.22 13.01
N TYR A 59 -9.92 -9.61 13.60
CA TYR A 59 -8.97 -8.70 14.23
C TYR A 59 -7.55 -9.18 14.00
N ASP A 60 -6.58 -8.28 14.14
CA ASP A 60 -5.16 -8.60 14.10
C ASP A 60 -4.69 -9.00 15.50
N SER A 61 -4.12 -10.21 15.62
CA SER A 61 -3.65 -10.72 16.91
C SER A 61 -2.57 -9.84 17.55
N ARG A 62 -1.79 -9.11 16.73
CA ARG A 62 -0.76 -8.18 17.22
C ARG A 62 -1.37 -6.95 17.89
N ALA A 63 -2.60 -6.60 17.53
CA ALA A 63 -3.32 -5.45 18.07
C ALA A 63 -4.19 -5.79 19.29
N VAL A 64 -4.15 -7.02 19.77
CA VAL A 64 -4.90 -7.46 20.94
C VAL A 64 -4.33 -6.78 22.18
N GLY A 65 -5.20 -6.09 22.92
CA GLY A 65 -4.83 -5.36 24.14
C GLY A 65 -4.48 -3.89 23.92
N LEU A 66 -4.42 -3.43 22.68
CA LEU A 66 -4.23 -2.02 22.38
C LEU A 66 -5.53 -1.22 22.62
N SER A 67 -5.40 -0.03 23.11
CA SER A 67 -6.50 0.91 23.26
C SER A 67 -6.98 1.44 21.92
N THR A 68 -8.17 2.04 21.87
CA THR A 68 -8.73 2.65 20.66
C THR A 68 -7.82 3.73 20.06
N ASN A 69 -7.17 4.51 20.92
CA ASN A 69 -6.25 5.57 20.47
C ASN A 69 -4.99 4.99 19.84
N GLU A 70 -4.40 3.96 20.43
CA GLU A 70 -3.24 3.25 19.87
C GLU A 70 -3.57 2.58 18.54
N LEU A 71 -4.77 2.01 18.39
CA LEU A 71 -5.24 1.46 17.13
C LEU A 71 -5.43 2.53 16.04
N GLN A 72 -5.89 3.73 16.41
CA GLN A 72 -5.98 4.85 15.48
C GLN A 72 -4.60 5.34 15.05
N GLU A 73 -3.66 5.42 15.99
CA GLU A 73 -2.27 5.77 15.72
C GLU A 73 -1.64 4.80 14.71
N LEU A 74 -1.80 3.51 14.90
CA LEU A 74 -1.30 2.48 13.98
C LEU A 74 -1.88 2.59 12.56
N LYS A 75 -3.12 3.02 12.43
CA LYS A 75 -3.82 3.15 11.14
C LYS A 75 -3.54 4.46 10.42
N SER A 76 -2.89 5.39 11.06
CA SER A 76 -2.75 6.76 10.54
C SER A 76 -1.85 6.87 9.31
N GLY A 77 -0.93 5.93 9.10
CA GLY A 77 0.09 6.00 8.04
C GLY A 77 1.46 6.40 8.59
N GLY A 78 2.41 6.65 7.70
CA GLY A 78 3.79 6.95 8.09
C GLY A 78 4.16 8.42 8.00
N ILE A 79 5.35 8.73 8.48
CA ILE A 79 5.91 10.09 8.53
C ILE A 79 6.87 10.38 7.37
N SER A 80 7.31 9.35 6.65
CA SER A 80 8.13 9.50 5.45
C SER A 80 7.86 8.37 4.46
N GLU A 81 8.02 8.66 3.18
CA GLU A 81 7.91 7.68 2.11
C GLU A 81 9.16 7.63 1.27
N ARG A 82 9.40 6.46 0.67
CA ARG A 82 10.45 6.22 -0.30
C ARG A 82 9.85 5.46 -1.46
N VAL A 83 9.94 6.01 -2.67
CA VAL A 83 9.42 5.39 -3.89
C VAL A 83 10.47 5.49 -4.97
N PHE A 84 10.73 4.38 -5.63
CA PHE A 84 11.63 4.24 -6.76
C PHE A 84 10.87 3.57 -7.90
N ASN A 85 10.80 4.25 -9.03
CA ASN A 85 10.15 3.74 -10.23
C ASN A 85 11.17 3.70 -11.36
N LEU A 86 11.29 2.55 -12.00
CA LEU A 86 12.07 2.35 -13.21
C LEU A 86 11.14 1.91 -14.34
N GLU A 87 11.09 2.68 -15.42
CA GLU A 87 10.26 2.37 -16.57
C GLU A 87 11.08 2.36 -17.87
N LEU A 88 10.84 1.37 -18.69
CA LEU A 88 11.29 1.33 -20.07
C LEU A 88 10.07 1.41 -20.99
N LEU A 89 9.97 2.52 -21.73
CA LEU A 89 8.90 2.75 -22.71
C LEU A 89 9.43 2.50 -24.13
N PHE A 90 8.61 1.88 -24.97
CA PHE A 90 8.91 1.63 -26.37
C PHE A 90 7.67 1.87 -27.24
N PRO A 91 7.84 2.40 -28.46
CA PRO A 91 6.71 2.65 -29.35
C PRO A 91 6.15 1.32 -29.89
N LEU A 92 4.81 1.16 -29.81
CA LEU A 92 4.08 0.06 -30.46
C LEU A 92 3.44 0.51 -31.78
N SER A 93 2.86 1.72 -31.79
CA SER A 93 2.30 2.35 -32.96
C SER A 93 2.40 3.86 -32.87
N GLN A 94 2.50 4.51 -34.03
CA GLN A 94 2.56 5.96 -34.16
C GLN A 94 1.67 6.36 -35.35
N ASP A 95 0.41 6.64 -35.07
CA ASP A 95 -0.54 7.18 -36.03
C ASP A 95 -0.68 8.70 -35.84
N GLU A 96 -1.20 9.40 -36.84
CA GLU A 96 -1.33 10.86 -36.80
C GLU A 96 -2.12 11.39 -35.59
N ASN A 97 -3.08 10.62 -35.08
CA ASN A 97 -3.98 11.03 -33.98
C ASN A 97 -3.80 10.23 -32.68
N SER A 98 -2.95 9.20 -32.66
CA SER A 98 -2.75 8.38 -31.47
C SER A 98 -1.36 7.76 -31.45
N PHE A 99 -0.77 7.78 -30.26
CA PHE A 99 0.49 7.10 -30.01
C PHE A 99 0.27 6.00 -28.99
N VAL A 100 0.60 4.77 -29.38
CA VAL A 100 0.54 3.62 -28.49
C VAL A 100 1.95 3.25 -28.07
N ARG A 101 2.20 3.24 -26.75
CA ARG A 101 3.47 2.86 -26.15
C ARG A 101 3.30 1.66 -25.27
N GLY A 102 4.18 0.68 -25.47
CA GLY A 102 4.39 -0.37 -24.48
C GLY A 102 5.32 0.11 -23.39
N LEU A 103 5.19 -0.47 -22.21
CA LEU A 103 6.13 -0.27 -21.12
C LEU A 103 6.36 -1.54 -20.34
N VAL A 104 7.55 -1.66 -19.79
CA VAL A 104 7.86 -2.56 -18.68
C VAL A 104 8.39 -1.73 -17.51
N PHE A 105 8.11 -2.16 -16.30
CA PHE A 105 8.47 -1.40 -15.13
C PHE A 105 8.92 -2.27 -13.95
N MET A 106 9.68 -1.65 -13.07
CA MET A 106 9.98 -2.13 -11.73
C MET A 106 9.76 -0.99 -10.75
N ASP A 107 8.98 -1.24 -9.73
CA ASP A 107 8.72 -0.27 -8.66
C ASP A 107 9.19 -0.84 -7.32
N ALA A 108 9.68 0.04 -6.47
CA ALA A 108 10.01 -0.28 -5.10
C ALA A 108 9.63 0.89 -4.19
N GLY A 109 9.02 0.60 -3.05
CA GLY A 109 8.68 1.67 -2.11
C GLY A 109 8.26 1.16 -0.76
N ASN A 110 8.38 2.03 0.21
CA ASN A 110 7.92 1.80 1.56
C ASN A 110 7.57 3.13 2.23
N VAL A 111 6.83 3.01 3.31
CA VAL A 111 6.47 4.12 4.21
C VAL A 111 7.05 3.81 5.57
N ASN A 112 7.81 4.73 6.13
CA ASN A 112 8.30 4.63 7.50
C ASN A 112 7.31 5.32 8.42
N ALA A 113 6.90 4.58 9.43
CA ALA A 113 6.07 5.07 10.52
C ALA A 113 6.92 5.65 11.67
N GLU A 114 6.28 6.17 12.68
CA GLU A 114 6.96 6.55 13.91
C GLU A 114 7.45 5.31 14.67
N SER A 115 8.60 5.41 15.33
CA SER A 115 9.18 4.33 16.14
C SER A 115 8.20 3.71 17.12
N ARG A 116 7.30 4.54 17.68
CA ARG A 116 6.25 4.09 18.58
C ARG A 116 5.29 3.08 17.95
N GLN A 117 4.94 3.25 16.65
CA GLN A 117 4.04 2.31 15.96
C GLN A 117 4.67 0.91 15.85
N TYR A 118 5.98 0.84 15.61
CA TYR A 118 6.70 -0.44 15.59
C TYR A 118 6.77 -1.06 16.99
N GLN A 119 7.05 -0.24 18.01
CA GLN A 119 7.10 -0.70 19.41
C GLN A 119 5.75 -1.26 19.88
N LEU A 120 4.63 -0.61 19.53
CA LEU A 120 3.29 -1.09 19.87
C LEU A 120 3.00 -2.49 19.32
N LEU A 121 3.62 -2.86 18.19
CA LEU A 121 3.46 -4.16 17.55
C LEU A 121 4.60 -5.14 17.91
N GLY A 122 5.59 -4.71 18.70
CA GLY A 122 6.78 -5.51 18.99
C GLY A 122 7.67 -5.75 17.75
N GLU A 123 7.60 -4.87 16.77
CA GLU A 123 8.36 -4.94 15.52
C GLU A 123 9.57 -4.00 15.53
N THR A 124 10.54 -4.30 14.68
CA THR A 124 11.70 -3.43 14.44
C THR A 124 11.42 -2.53 13.24
N GLU A 125 11.92 -1.30 13.29
CA GLU A 125 11.84 -0.39 12.15
C GLU A 125 12.51 -1.00 10.91
N PRO A 126 11.87 -0.89 9.72
CA PRO A 126 12.46 -1.39 8.49
C PRO A 126 13.73 -0.62 8.12
N GLY A 127 14.73 -1.34 7.66
CA GLY A 127 15.95 -0.75 7.12
C GLY A 127 15.70 0.11 5.87
N PHE A 128 16.69 0.87 5.47
CA PHE A 128 16.58 1.74 4.30
C PHE A 128 16.21 1.00 3.01
N ILE A 129 16.69 -0.23 2.86
CA ILE A 129 16.49 -1.08 1.68
C ILE A 129 15.30 -2.06 1.79
N ASP A 130 14.61 -2.07 2.92
CA ASP A 130 13.41 -2.90 3.12
C ASP A 130 12.22 -2.26 2.39
N LEU A 131 12.19 -2.43 1.07
CA LEU A 131 11.19 -1.86 0.19
C LEU A 131 10.25 -2.95 -0.32
N ARG A 132 8.96 -2.62 -0.40
CA ARG A 132 7.98 -3.43 -1.12
C ARG A 132 8.26 -3.30 -2.61
N LYS A 133 8.27 -4.41 -3.33
CA LYS A 133 8.71 -4.47 -4.72
C LYS A 133 7.62 -5.04 -5.62
N SER A 134 7.56 -4.49 -6.82
CA SER A 134 6.72 -5.01 -7.88
C SER A 134 7.40 -4.85 -9.24
N ALA A 135 6.96 -5.65 -10.20
CA ALA A 135 7.35 -5.50 -11.59
C ALA A 135 6.13 -5.77 -12.47
N GLY A 136 6.15 -5.22 -13.67
CA GLY A 136 5.03 -5.40 -14.56
C GLY A 136 5.24 -4.83 -15.94
N PHE A 137 4.15 -4.81 -16.67
CA PHE A 137 4.10 -4.28 -18.03
C PHE A 137 2.76 -3.57 -18.26
N GLY A 138 2.71 -2.81 -19.35
CA GLY A 138 1.49 -2.11 -19.68
C GLY A 138 1.50 -1.49 -21.06
N VAL A 139 0.40 -0.82 -21.36
CA VAL A 139 0.20 -0.04 -22.57
C VAL A 139 -0.32 1.33 -22.18
N ARG A 140 0.28 2.36 -22.77
CA ARG A 140 -0.20 3.75 -22.69
C ARG A 140 -0.65 4.22 -24.06
N VAL A 141 -1.88 4.67 -24.13
CA VAL A 141 -2.48 5.24 -25.34
C VAL A 141 -2.60 6.74 -25.15
N ILE A 142 -1.84 7.50 -25.91
CA ILE A 142 -1.89 8.96 -25.88
C ILE A 142 -2.92 9.40 -26.92
N THR A 143 -3.98 10.02 -26.45
CA THR A 143 -5.07 10.54 -27.28
C THR A 143 -5.19 12.06 -27.11
N PRO A 144 -5.89 12.77 -28.02
CA PRO A 144 -6.16 14.19 -27.86
C PRO A 144 -6.94 14.55 -26.58
N MET A 145 -7.64 13.58 -25.98
CA MET A 145 -8.41 13.77 -24.75
C MET A 145 -7.62 13.46 -23.47
N GLY A 146 -6.43 12.85 -23.62
CA GLY A 146 -5.59 12.48 -22.49
C GLY A 146 -4.86 11.16 -22.69
N VAL A 147 -4.16 10.70 -21.66
CA VAL A 147 -3.41 9.45 -21.65
C VAL A 147 -4.23 8.38 -20.95
N LEU A 148 -4.53 7.30 -21.67
CA LEU A 148 -5.12 6.10 -21.07
C LEU A 148 -4.00 5.12 -20.72
N ARG A 149 -3.98 4.64 -19.48
CA ARG A 149 -2.98 3.73 -18.94
C ARG A 149 -3.63 2.40 -18.59
N PHE A 150 -3.07 1.33 -19.13
CA PHE A 150 -3.44 -0.05 -18.83
C PHE A 150 -2.18 -0.77 -18.35
N GLU A 151 -2.07 -0.99 -17.07
CA GLU A 151 -0.85 -1.51 -16.47
C GLU A 151 -1.15 -2.74 -15.60
N TYR A 152 -0.33 -3.76 -15.72
CA TYR A 152 -0.42 -4.99 -14.94
C TYR A 152 0.84 -5.13 -14.09
N GLY A 153 0.67 -5.16 -12.78
CA GLY A 153 1.74 -5.26 -11.82
C GLY A 153 1.65 -6.52 -10.97
N SER A 154 2.78 -7.18 -10.81
CA SER A 154 2.95 -8.34 -9.94
C SER A 154 3.88 -8.00 -8.77
N LYS A 155 3.47 -8.38 -7.56
CA LYS A 155 4.27 -8.22 -6.34
C LYS A 155 5.39 -9.25 -6.30
N LEU A 156 6.64 -8.79 -6.18
CA LEU A 156 7.81 -9.67 -6.08
C LEU A 156 8.02 -10.21 -4.67
N ASP A 157 7.48 -9.53 -3.68
CA ASP A 157 7.55 -9.84 -2.25
C ASP A 157 6.16 -10.06 -1.64
N LYS A 158 5.30 -10.75 -2.38
CA LYS A 158 3.94 -11.06 -1.99
C LYS A 158 3.86 -11.67 -0.59
N ARG A 159 2.95 -11.15 0.21
CA ARG A 159 2.60 -11.71 1.53
C ARG A 159 1.48 -12.74 1.41
N PRO A 160 1.34 -13.67 2.37
CA PRO A 160 0.36 -14.76 2.30
C PRO A 160 -1.09 -14.32 2.12
N ASP A 161 -1.43 -13.14 2.62
CA ASP A 161 -2.77 -12.54 2.61
C ASP A 161 -3.02 -11.61 1.42
N GLU A 162 -2.01 -11.41 0.57
CA GLU A 162 -2.11 -10.52 -0.59
C GLU A 162 -2.40 -11.27 -1.88
N THR A 163 -3.15 -10.61 -2.77
CA THR A 163 -3.23 -11.06 -4.18
C THR A 163 -1.87 -10.83 -4.85
N PRO A 164 -1.37 -11.75 -5.67
CA PRO A 164 -0.06 -11.62 -6.30
C PRO A 164 0.01 -10.46 -7.28
N ASP A 165 -1.06 -10.24 -7.98
CA ASP A 165 -1.11 -9.42 -9.18
C ASP A 165 -2.26 -8.43 -9.13
N ARG A 166 -2.12 -7.36 -9.89
CA ARG A 166 -3.16 -6.37 -10.07
C ARG A 166 -3.11 -5.75 -11.46
N PHE A 167 -4.29 -5.61 -12.05
CA PHE A 167 -4.52 -4.79 -13.22
C PHE A 167 -5.01 -3.41 -12.79
N GLU A 168 -4.44 -2.36 -13.37
CA GLU A 168 -4.75 -0.96 -13.08
C GLU A 168 -5.09 -0.21 -14.38
N PHE A 169 -6.09 0.66 -14.28
CA PHE A 169 -6.55 1.50 -15.38
C PHE A 169 -6.78 2.93 -14.91
N THR A 170 -6.30 3.91 -15.66
CA THR A 170 -6.58 5.34 -15.51
C THR A 170 -6.67 6.04 -16.87
#